data_bfd74c1916b4b5a8af41fbdd66da778c
#
_entry.id   bfd74c1916b4b5a8af41fbdd66da778c
#
_cell.length_a   1.000
_cell.length_b   1.000
_cell.length_c   1.000
_cell.angle_alpha   90.00
_cell.angle_beta   90.00
_cell.angle_gamma   90.00
#
_symmetry.space_group_name_H-M   'P 1'
#
loop_
_entity.id
_entity.type
_entity.pdbx_description
1 polymer ?
#
loop_
_entity_poly.entity_id
_entity_poly.type
_entity_poly.pdbx_seq_one_letter_code
_entity_poly.pdbx_strand_id
1 'polypeptide(L)'
;MSNNEFGFSKFSDNDFYSNVNKELIDSLDIKSDLNIVDLGCGSGGISKIITDKLSDINSVNSSIVAVDSSEISLNEAKANLRSVSDTMITFVQSRYEEFSSKIKDKVDLVVLCNAIHYLDDKELVIKDVMKILKPGGRFVFNSSFFDGAHPEHTLGFYRKWMFKAMRILTKEHKTRPVKADKIESRVQLNPNQYKDVLENCGMEIINTKIREVNVPLDGWLDISGFKDFIEGVMPGVNLDIASKSLQQAVKDTFEEM
;
A
#
# COMPACT_ATOMS: atom_id res chain seq x y z
N MET A 1 -12.39 -20.04 10.66
CA MET A 1 -12.99 -19.20 9.63
C MET A 1 -12.04 -18.03 9.42
N SER A 2 -11.55 -17.83 8.23
CA SER A 2 -10.36 -17.02 7.95
C SER A 2 -10.55 -15.55 8.27
N ASN A 3 -9.65 -14.98 9.06
CA ASN A 3 -9.54 -13.54 9.39
C ASN A 3 -9.28 -12.62 8.16
N ASN A 4 -9.47 -13.12 6.95
CA ASN A 4 -9.12 -12.43 5.69
C ASN A 4 -10.31 -11.78 4.97
N GLU A 5 -11.50 -11.78 5.58
CA GLU A 5 -12.71 -11.22 4.95
C GLU A 5 -12.59 -9.70 4.70
N PHE A 6 -11.84 -9.01 5.57
CA PHE A 6 -11.59 -7.56 5.51
C PHE A 6 -10.14 -7.22 5.16
N GLY A 7 -9.44 -8.14 4.47
CA GLY A 7 -8.06 -7.94 4.02
C GLY A 7 -7.94 -7.03 2.81
N PHE A 8 -6.72 -6.56 2.54
CA PHE A 8 -6.40 -5.69 1.40
C PHE A 8 -6.31 -6.44 0.06
N SER A 9 -6.19 -7.78 0.08
CA SER A 9 -5.92 -8.60 -1.12
C SER A 9 -6.93 -8.38 -2.24
N LYS A 10 -8.23 -8.34 -1.93
CA LYS A 10 -9.26 -8.09 -2.96
C LYS A 10 -9.03 -6.78 -3.73
N PHE A 11 -8.67 -5.71 -3.01
CA PHE A 11 -8.37 -4.43 -3.64
C PHE A 11 -7.07 -4.48 -4.44
N SER A 12 -6.02 -5.11 -3.89
CA SER A 12 -4.72 -5.22 -4.55
C SER A 12 -4.72 -6.10 -5.80
N ASP A 13 -5.68 -7.00 -5.92
CA ASP A 13 -5.83 -7.89 -7.07
C ASP A 13 -6.50 -7.21 -8.28
N ASN A 14 -7.02 -6.00 -8.10
CA ASN A 14 -7.60 -5.23 -9.20
C ASN A 14 -6.53 -4.81 -10.24
N ASP A 15 -6.85 -4.95 -11.51
CA ASP A 15 -5.95 -4.60 -12.62
C ASP A 15 -5.45 -3.16 -12.58
N PHE A 16 -6.32 -2.21 -12.23
CA PHE A 16 -5.93 -0.80 -12.16
C PHE A 16 -4.84 -0.58 -11.10
N TYR A 17 -4.94 -1.24 -9.94
CA TYR A 17 -3.95 -1.15 -8.87
C TYR A 17 -2.64 -1.85 -9.26
N SER A 18 -2.74 -3.07 -9.80
CA SER A 18 -1.60 -3.82 -10.31
C SER A 18 -0.84 -3.06 -11.40
N ASN A 19 -1.56 -2.42 -12.34
CA ASN A 19 -0.96 -1.66 -13.43
C ASN A 19 -0.18 -0.43 -12.92
N VAL A 20 -0.68 0.30 -11.91
CA VAL A 20 0.06 1.43 -11.31
C VAL A 20 1.37 0.96 -10.69
N ASN A 21 1.35 -0.15 -9.96
CA ASN A 21 2.53 -0.72 -9.35
C ASN A 21 3.51 -1.26 -10.40
N LYS A 22 2.99 -1.89 -11.45
CA LYS A 22 3.80 -2.34 -12.58
C LYS A 22 4.48 -1.18 -13.29
N GLU A 23 3.75 -0.09 -13.58
CA GLU A 23 4.36 1.13 -14.13
C GLU A 23 5.50 1.68 -13.25
N LEU A 24 5.30 1.68 -11.92
CA LEU A 24 6.35 2.12 -11.00
C LEU A 24 7.59 1.24 -11.15
N ILE A 25 7.44 -0.08 -11.05
CA ILE A 25 8.56 -1.03 -11.17
C ILE A 25 9.19 -0.98 -12.57
N ASP A 26 8.40 -0.79 -13.63
CA ASP A 26 8.90 -0.65 -14.99
C ASP A 26 9.69 0.64 -15.21
N SER A 27 9.38 1.71 -14.47
CA SER A 27 10.13 2.96 -14.51
C SER A 27 11.52 2.85 -13.85
N LEU A 28 11.75 1.79 -13.07
CA LEU A 28 13.03 1.50 -12.48
C LEU A 28 13.87 0.72 -13.51
N ASP A 29 15.06 1.23 -13.79
CA ASP A 29 16.04 0.51 -14.61
C ASP A 29 16.58 -0.71 -13.81
N ILE A 30 15.72 -1.73 -13.66
CA ILE A 30 16.07 -2.97 -12.97
C ILE A 30 17.01 -3.76 -13.90
N LYS A 31 18.23 -3.98 -13.42
CA LYS A 31 19.28 -4.76 -14.06
C LYS A 31 19.44 -6.11 -13.38
N SER A 32 20.31 -6.97 -13.92
CA SER A 32 20.74 -8.19 -13.25
C SER A 32 21.54 -7.87 -11.96
N ASP A 33 21.64 -8.89 -11.12
CA ASP A 33 22.50 -8.90 -9.93
C ASP A 33 22.15 -7.85 -8.86
N LEU A 34 20.86 -7.58 -8.66
CA LEU A 34 20.36 -6.66 -7.64
C LEU A 34 19.90 -7.37 -6.38
N ASN A 35 20.27 -6.81 -5.22
CA ASN A 35 19.66 -7.14 -3.94
C ASN A 35 18.53 -6.14 -3.67
N ILE A 36 17.32 -6.62 -3.50
CA ILE A 36 16.10 -5.82 -3.40
C ILE A 36 15.38 -6.11 -2.08
N VAL A 37 14.86 -5.10 -1.43
CA VAL A 37 13.91 -5.25 -0.31
C VAL A 37 12.54 -4.76 -0.78
N ASP A 38 11.53 -5.62 -0.67
CA ASP A 38 10.11 -5.27 -0.76
C ASP A 38 9.58 -5.10 0.67
N LEU A 39 9.49 -3.85 1.12
CA LEU A 39 9.12 -3.48 2.49
C LEU A 39 7.61 -3.25 2.56
N GLY A 40 6.92 -4.02 3.41
CA GLY A 40 5.46 -4.05 3.42
C GLY A 40 4.92 -4.86 2.23
N CYS A 41 5.47 -6.05 2.01
CA CYS A 41 5.18 -6.86 0.82
C CYS A 41 3.74 -7.39 0.75
N GLY A 42 3.00 -7.36 1.88
CA GLY A 42 1.64 -7.88 1.93
C GLY A 42 1.54 -9.33 1.43
N SER A 43 0.60 -9.60 0.55
CA SER A 43 0.42 -10.91 -0.10
C SER A 43 1.41 -11.20 -1.23
N GLY A 44 2.43 -10.35 -1.44
CA GLY A 44 3.52 -10.57 -2.38
C GLY A 44 3.29 -10.02 -3.80
N GLY A 45 2.31 -9.16 -4.00
CA GLY A 45 1.99 -8.62 -5.33
C GLY A 45 3.15 -7.86 -5.96
N ILE A 46 3.83 -6.99 -5.21
CA ILE A 46 5.00 -6.23 -5.69
C ILE A 46 6.20 -7.18 -5.90
N SER A 47 6.46 -8.07 -4.95
CA SER A 47 7.49 -9.10 -5.09
C SER A 47 7.29 -9.91 -6.36
N LYS A 48 6.03 -10.24 -6.74
CA LYS A 48 5.74 -10.94 -7.99
C LYS A 48 6.10 -10.11 -9.23
N ILE A 49 5.70 -8.84 -9.28
CA ILE A 49 6.05 -7.95 -10.39
C ILE A 49 7.58 -7.86 -10.55
N ILE A 50 8.31 -7.75 -9.44
CA ILE A 50 9.78 -7.69 -9.46
C ILE A 50 10.37 -9.03 -9.94
N THR A 51 9.89 -10.17 -9.44
CA THR A 51 10.40 -11.49 -9.86
C THR A 51 10.12 -11.77 -11.33
N ASP A 52 8.93 -11.43 -11.82
CA ASP A 52 8.60 -11.56 -13.24
C ASP A 52 9.58 -10.73 -14.10
N LYS A 53 9.83 -9.47 -13.72
CA LYS A 53 10.78 -8.60 -14.42
C LYS A 53 12.23 -9.11 -14.38
N LEU A 54 12.68 -9.64 -13.24
CA LEU A 54 14.02 -10.25 -13.13
C LEU A 54 14.13 -11.52 -13.98
N SER A 55 13.05 -12.28 -14.09
CA SER A 55 12.98 -13.48 -14.95
C SER A 55 13.06 -13.12 -16.43
N ASP A 56 12.36 -12.06 -16.86
CA ASP A 56 12.35 -11.57 -18.24
C ASP A 56 13.76 -11.16 -18.72
N ILE A 57 14.60 -10.67 -17.82
CA ILE A 57 16.01 -10.31 -18.12
C ILE A 57 17.01 -11.43 -17.80
N ASN A 58 16.53 -12.65 -17.48
CA ASN A 58 17.34 -13.80 -17.10
C ASN A 58 18.33 -13.52 -15.95
N SER A 59 17.92 -12.73 -14.96
CA SER A 59 18.75 -12.42 -13.80
C SER A 59 18.80 -13.62 -12.85
N VAL A 60 20.00 -14.21 -12.70
CA VAL A 60 20.21 -15.40 -11.86
C VAL A 60 20.78 -15.09 -10.47
N ASN A 61 21.40 -13.91 -10.29
CA ASN A 61 22.07 -13.54 -9.04
C ASN A 61 21.30 -12.46 -8.26
N SER A 62 20.13 -12.06 -8.72
CA SER A 62 19.30 -11.12 -7.97
C SER A 62 18.61 -11.81 -6.79
N SER A 63 18.45 -11.07 -5.69
CA SER A 63 17.72 -11.55 -4.52
C SER A 63 16.69 -10.53 -4.05
N ILE A 64 15.59 -11.04 -3.50
CA ILE A 64 14.52 -10.24 -2.91
C ILE A 64 14.36 -10.65 -1.46
N VAL A 65 14.31 -9.67 -0.56
CA VAL A 65 13.85 -9.86 0.81
C VAL A 65 12.48 -9.22 0.95
N ALA A 66 11.44 -10.05 1.02
CA ALA A 66 10.06 -9.63 1.22
C ALA A 66 9.77 -9.49 2.71
N VAL A 67 9.49 -8.28 3.16
CA VAL A 67 9.31 -7.95 4.58
C VAL A 67 7.87 -7.51 4.83
N ASP A 68 7.22 -8.11 5.82
CA ASP A 68 5.92 -7.66 6.34
C ASP A 68 5.80 -7.96 7.83
N SER A 69 4.98 -7.21 8.56
CA SER A 69 4.72 -7.45 9.99
C SER A 69 3.69 -8.54 10.22
N SER A 70 2.81 -8.78 9.25
CA SER A 70 1.71 -9.73 9.29
C SER A 70 2.16 -11.12 8.88
N GLU A 71 2.13 -12.07 9.80
CA GLU A 71 2.38 -13.48 9.49
C GLU A 71 1.37 -14.04 8.47
N ILE A 72 0.12 -13.59 8.54
CA ILE A 72 -0.93 -14.00 7.61
C ILE A 72 -0.56 -13.55 6.18
N SER A 73 -0.20 -12.29 6.00
CA SER A 73 0.21 -11.74 4.72
C SER A 73 1.44 -12.46 4.15
N LEU A 74 2.43 -12.75 5.00
CA LEU A 74 3.62 -13.50 4.58
C LEU A 74 3.31 -14.93 4.16
N ASN A 75 2.36 -15.58 4.81
CA ASN A 75 1.93 -16.94 4.42
C ASN A 75 1.19 -16.91 3.07
N GLU A 76 0.38 -15.87 2.81
CA GLU A 76 -0.22 -15.63 1.49
C GLU A 76 0.85 -15.35 0.43
N ALA A 77 1.83 -14.48 0.74
CA ALA A 77 2.93 -14.18 -0.17
C ALA A 77 3.73 -15.43 -0.56
N LYS A 78 4.06 -16.29 0.42
CA LYS A 78 4.72 -17.58 0.18
C LYS A 78 3.89 -18.48 -0.74
N ALA A 79 2.56 -18.54 -0.53
CA ALA A 79 1.68 -19.33 -1.38
C ALA A 79 1.60 -18.79 -2.82
N ASN A 80 1.51 -17.46 -2.96
CA ASN A 80 1.42 -16.78 -4.27
C ASN A 80 2.75 -16.87 -5.05
N LEU A 81 3.88 -16.92 -4.36
CA LEU A 81 5.22 -16.93 -4.94
C LEU A 81 5.90 -18.32 -4.89
N ARG A 82 5.12 -19.39 -4.65
CA ARG A 82 5.64 -20.77 -4.54
C ARG A 82 6.41 -21.28 -5.76
N SER A 83 6.21 -20.69 -6.93
CA SER A 83 6.94 -21.02 -8.15
C SER A 83 8.27 -20.28 -8.28
N VAL A 84 8.53 -19.29 -7.42
CA VAL A 84 9.78 -18.54 -7.41
C VAL A 84 10.80 -19.32 -6.58
N SER A 85 12.04 -19.38 -7.05
CA SER A 85 13.11 -20.09 -6.34
C SER A 85 13.38 -19.48 -4.97
N ASP A 86 13.58 -20.33 -3.94
CA ASP A 86 13.97 -19.91 -2.59
C ASP A 86 15.34 -19.20 -2.55
N THR A 87 16.15 -19.36 -3.57
CA THR A 87 17.41 -18.60 -3.72
C THR A 87 17.18 -17.18 -4.21
N MET A 88 16.04 -16.92 -4.86
CA MET A 88 15.70 -15.59 -5.36
C MET A 88 14.90 -14.77 -4.33
N ILE A 89 14.02 -15.39 -3.53
CA ILE A 89 13.18 -14.67 -2.58
C ILE A 89 13.22 -15.29 -1.18
N THR A 90 13.37 -14.43 -0.18
CA THR A 90 13.25 -14.78 1.24
C THR A 90 12.22 -13.92 1.92
N PHE A 91 11.51 -14.49 2.92
CA PHE A 91 10.44 -13.80 3.64
C PHE A 91 10.86 -13.52 5.07
N VAL A 92 10.71 -12.28 5.51
CA VAL A 92 11.11 -11.82 6.83
C VAL A 92 9.93 -11.18 7.54
N GLN A 93 9.52 -11.72 8.67
CA GLN A 93 8.54 -11.06 9.53
C GLN A 93 9.23 -9.97 10.34
N SER A 94 8.84 -8.72 10.11
CA SER A 94 9.36 -7.57 10.84
C SER A 94 8.42 -6.37 10.78
N ARG A 95 8.43 -5.60 11.85
CA ARG A 95 7.87 -4.25 11.85
C ARG A 95 8.79 -3.29 11.11
N TYR A 96 8.25 -2.14 10.70
CA TYR A 96 9.00 -1.10 9.99
C TYR A 96 10.16 -0.51 10.83
N GLU A 97 10.01 -0.50 12.15
CA GLU A 97 11.01 0.07 13.06
C GLU A 97 12.20 -0.88 13.31
N GLU A 98 12.08 -2.15 12.92
CA GLU A 98 13.07 -3.19 13.24
C GLU A 98 13.67 -3.86 12.00
N PHE A 99 13.10 -3.64 10.81
CA PHE A 99 13.44 -4.41 9.62
C PHE A 99 14.93 -4.28 9.24
N SER A 100 15.52 -3.09 9.42
CA SER A 100 16.91 -2.84 9.04
C SER A 100 17.88 -3.75 9.75
N SER A 101 17.61 -4.14 11.00
CA SER A 101 18.42 -5.06 11.79
C SER A 101 18.37 -6.51 11.29
N LYS A 102 17.34 -6.86 10.49
CA LYS A 102 17.12 -8.20 9.94
C LYS A 102 17.68 -8.36 8.52
N ILE A 103 18.04 -7.26 7.89
CA ILE A 103 18.68 -7.26 6.57
C ILE A 103 20.22 -7.34 6.77
N LYS A 104 20.79 -8.47 6.36
CA LYS A 104 22.22 -8.74 6.61
C LYS A 104 23.16 -7.95 5.72
N ASP A 105 22.81 -7.86 4.45
CA ASP A 105 23.65 -7.26 3.40
C ASP A 105 23.08 -5.95 2.92
N LYS A 106 23.93 -5.05 2.42
CA LYS A 106 23.51 -3.83 1.75
C LYS A 106 22.77 -4.15 0.47
N VAL A 107 21.72 -3.38 0.18
CA VAL A 107 20.82 -3.60 -0.96
C VAL A 107 20.91 -2.47 -1.98
N ASP A 108 20.56 -2.78 -3.21
CA ASP A 108 20.56 -1.84 -4.33
C ASP A 108 19.26 -1.05 -4.42
N LEU A 109 18.16 -1.67 -3.98
CA LEU A 109 16.81 -1.11 -4.09
C LEU A 109 15.97 -1.47 -2.88
N VAL A 110 15.27 -0.49 -2.34
CA VAL A 110 14.16 -0.70 -1.39
C VAL A 110 12.88 -0.18 -2.04
N VAL A 111 11.84 -1.01 -2.07
CA VAL A 111 10.52 -0.66 -2.58
C VAL A 111 9.52 -0.67 -1.41
N LEU A 112 8.67 0.34 -1.32
CA LEU A 112 7.62 0.47 -0.30
C LEU A 112 6.32 0.92 -0.99
N CYS A 113 5.52 -0.02 -1.48
CA CYS A 113 4.32 0.32 -2.21
C CYS A 113 3.10 0.42 -1.31
N ASN A 114 2.42 1.55 -1.42
CA ASN A 114 1.14 1.86 -0.77
C ASN A 114 1.12 1.61 0.75
N ALA A 115 2.25 1.81 1.42
CA ALA A 115 2.42 1.55 2.83
C ALA A 115 3.03 2.72 3.62
N ILE A 116 3.68 3.69 2.96
CA ILE A 116 4.36 4.81 3.61
C ILE A 116 3.42 5.67 4.48
N HIS A 117 2.14 5.73 4.14
CA HIS A 117 1.14 6.48 4.90
C HIS A 117 0.77 5.83 6.26
N TYR A 118 1.10 4.54 6.46
CA TYR A 118 0.92 3.86 7.74
C TYR A 118 2.08 4.07 8.73
N LEU A 119 3.20 4.61 8.28
CA LEU A 119 4.37 4.82 9.14
C LEU A 119 4.09 5.94 10.13
N ASP A 120 4.22 5.67 11.43
CA ASP A 120 4.08 6.67 12.49
C ASP A 120 5.21 7.69 12.40
N ASP A 121 6.46 7.21 12.41
CA ASP A 121 7.66 8.00 12.22
C ASP A 121 8.30 7.69 10.85
N LYS A 122 7.94 8.49 9.85
CA LYS A 122 8.44 8.32 8.49
C LYS A 122 9.94 8.58 8.39
N GLU A 123 10.45 9.57 9.14
CA GLU A 123 11.87 9.89 9.13
C GLU A 123 12.72 8.74 9.70
N LEU A 124 12.28 8.11 10.79
CA LEU A 124 12.96 6.97 11.37
C LEU A 124 13.08 5.84 10.35
N VAL A 125 11.99 5.48 9.70
CA VAL A 125 11.98 4.39 8.72
C VAL A 125 12.84 4.73 7.49
N ILE A 126 12.79 5.98 7.00
CA ILE A 126 13.64 6.43 5.88
C ILE A 126 15.13 6.37 6.27
N LYS A 127 15.49 6.80 7.47
CA LYS A 127 16.86 6.68 7.99
C LYS A 127 17.30 5.21 8.09
N ASP A 128 16.39 4.32 8.45
CA ASP A 128 16.66 2.87 8.50
C ASP A 128 16.82 2.27 7.08
N VAL A 129 16.01 2.73 6.12
CA VAL A 129 16.23 2.42 4.69
C VAL A 129 17.62 2.83 4.23
N MET A 130 18.04 4.05 4.56
CA MET A 130 19.39 4.53 4.21
C MET A 130 20.51 3.69 4.83
N LYS A 131 20.30 3.15 6.03
CA LYS A 131 21.30 2.26 6.68
C LYS A 131 21.54 0.98 5.89
N ILE A 132 20.57 0.47 5.17
CA ILE A 132 20.69 -0.78 4.41
C ILE A 132 21.01 -0.56 2.93
N LEU A 133 20.83 0.64 2.39
CA LEU A 133 21.16 0.93 1.01
C LEU A 133 22.68 0.95 0.78
N LYS A 134 23.12 0.44 -0.36
CA LYS A 134 24.47 0.65 -0.90
C LYS A 134 24.65 2.12 -1.30
N PRO A 135 25.89 2.63 -1.41
CA PRO A 135 26.15 3.91 -2.07
C PRO A 135 25.54 3.91 -3.49
N GLY A 136 24.70 4.91 -3.80
CA GLY A 136 23.96 4.96 -5.07
C GLY A 136 22.73 4.04 -5.13
N GLY A 137 22.42 3.32 -4.07
CA GLY A 137 21.20 2.54 -3.95
C GLY A 137 19.95 3.44 -3.92
N ARG A 138 18.80 2.91 -4.30
CA ARG A 138 17.55 3.66 -4.48
C ARG A 138 16.47 3.24 -3.51
N PHE A 139 15.70 4.22 -3.03
CA PHE A 139 14.44 4.02 -2.34
C PHE A 139 13.30 4.49 -3.22
N VAL A 140 12.30 3.65 -3.39
CA VAL A 140 11.13 3.94 -4.22
C VAL A 140 9.88 3.62 -3.45
N PHE A 141 8.92 4.52 -3.49
CA PHE A 141 7.61 4.26 -2.90
C PHE A 141 6.48 4.89 -3.73
N ASN A 142 5.28 4.42 -3.52
CA ASN A 142 4.06 5.10 -3.92
C ASN A 142 3.04 5.15 -2.77
N SER A 143 2.02 5.96 -2.92
CA SER A 143 0.87 5.99 -2.03
C SER A 143 -0.37 6.42 -2.78
N SER A 144 -1.48 5.70 -2.57
CA SER A 144 -2.82 6.12 -3.00
C SER A 144 -3.51 6.99 -1.94
N PHE A 145 -2.92 7.08 -0.74
CA PHE A 145 -3.45 7.81 0.40
C PHE A 145 -2.49 8.95 0.78
N PHE A 146 -2.68 10.10 0.14
CA PHE A 146 -1.93 11.32 0.42
C PHE A 146 -2.87 12.52 0.40
N ASP A 147 -2.49 13.61 1.04
CA ASP A 147 -3.28 14.85 0.99
C ASP A 147 -3.27 15.41 -0.43
N GLY A 148 -4.47 15.54 -1.02
CA GLY A 148 -4.67 15.86 -2.43
C GLY A 148 -4.83 14.65 -3.36
N ALA A 149 -4.95 13.42 -2.82
CA ALA A 149 -5.18 12.21 -3.62
C ALA A 149 -6.50 12.22 -4.41
N HIS A 150 -7.47 13.02 -3.97
CA HIS A 150 -8.75 13.16 -4.67
C HIS A 150 -8.74 14.45 -5.51
N PRO A 151 -8.70 14.36 -6.85
CA PRO A 151 -8.85 15.53 -7.70
C PRO A 151 -10.13 16.31 -7.39
N GLU A 152 -10.09 17.63 -7.49
CA GLU A 152 -11.19 18.51 -7.08
C GLU A 152 -12.53 18.14 -7.72
N HIS A 153 -12.50 17.75 -8.99
CA HIS A 153 -13.69 17.34 -9.73
C HIS A 153 -14.33 16.03 -9.21
N THR A 154 -13.59 15.21 -8.44
CA THR A 154 -14.10 13.95 -7.84
C THR A 154 -14.66 14.12 -6.43
N LEU A 155 -14.43 15.26 -5.78
CA LEU A 155 -14.86 15.50 -4.40
C LEU A 155 -16.39 15.41 -4.25
N GLY A 156 -17.15 15.75 -5.29
CA GLY A 156 -18.60 15.62 -5.34
C GLY A 156 -19.05 14.17 -5.19
N PHE A 157 -18.41 13.25 -5.90
CA PHE A 157 -18.65 11.82 -5.80
C PHE A 157 -18.37 11.31 -4.38
N TYR A 158 -17.20 11.61 -3.85
CA TYR A 158 -16.78 11.14 -2.53
C TYR A 158 -17.72 11.64 -1.40
N ARG A 159 -18.08 12.92 -1.43
CA ARG A 159 -19.03 13.50 -0.47
C ARG A 159 -20.41 12.85 -0.54
N LYS A 160 -20.92 12.60 -1.76
CA LYS A 160 -22.22 11.97 -1.99
C LYS A 160 -22.21 10.52 -1.48
N TRP A 161 -21.15 9.76 -1.79
CA TRP A 161 -20.95 8.42 -1.29
C TRP A 161 -20.98 8.36 0.23
N MET A 162 -20.11 9.14 0.90
CA MET A 162 -20.04 9.17 2.36
C MET A 162 -21.36 9.61 3.01
N PHE A 163 -22.04 10.60 2.42
CA PHE A 163 -23.34 11.03 2.92
C PHE A 163 -24.39 9.92 2.86
N LYS A 164 -24.48 9.17 1.73
CA LYS A 164 -25.38 8.04 1.61
C LYS A 164 -25.05 6.93 2.59
N ALA A 165 -23.77 6.59 2.74
CA ALA A 165 -23.32 5.58 3.68
C ALA A 165 -23.71 5.91 5.12
N MET A 166 -23.50 7.16 5.54
CA MET A 166 -23.92 7.65 6.87
C MET A 166 -25.44 7.62 7.06
N ARG A 167 -26.20 7.86 5.98
CA ARG A 167 -27.67 7.78 6.01
C ARG A 167 -28.13 6.34 6.21
N ILE A 168 -27.52 5.36 5.53
CA ILE A 168 -27.81 3.92 5.70
C ILE A 168 -27.52 3.51 7.14
N LEU A 169 -26.31 3.81 7.67
CA LEU A 169 -25.96 3.53 9.06
C LEU A 169 -27.00 4.05 10.05
N THR A 170 -27.41 5.30 9.89
CA THR A 170 -28.34 5.95 10.86
C THR A 170 -29.76 5.42 10.73
N LYS A 171 -30.24 5.20 9.50
CA LYS A 171 -31.65 4.82 9.29
C LYS A 171 -31.89 3.33 9.48
N GLU A 172 -30.99 2.49 8.95
CA GLU A 172 -31.20 1.05 8.92
C GLU A 172 -30.59 0.36 10.14
N HIS A 173 -29.37 0.78 10.52
CA HIS A 173 -28.62 0.13 11.60
C HIS A 173 -28.67 0.87 12.94
N LYS A 174 -29.31 2.06 13.00
CA LYS A 174 -29.41 2.88 14.22
C LYS A 174 -28.07 3.13 14.92
N THR A 175 -27.00 3.18 14.14
CA THR A 175 -25.64 3.41 14.64
C THR A 175 -24.97 4.61 13.96
N ARG A 176 -23.87 5.10 14.55
CA ARG A 176 -23.06 6.18 14.00
C ARG A 176 -21.60 5.94 14.34
N PRO A 177 -20.67 6.40 13.49
CA PRO A 177 -19.26 6.38 13.86
C PRO A 177 -19.00 7.19 15.13
N VAL A 178 -18.07 6.72 15.93
CA VAL A 178 -17.58 7.46 17.09
C VAL A 178 -16.61 8.55 16.62
N LYS A 179 -16.48 9.62 17.40
CA LYS A 179 -15.41 10.59 17.16
C LYS A 179 -14.10 9.93 17.53
N ALA A 180 -13.30 9.55 16.53
CA ALA A 180 -11.95 9.08 16.78
C ALA A 180 -11.01 10.26 16.94
N ASP A 181 -10.08 10.16 17.88
CA ASP A 181 -8.94 11.07 17.94
C ASP A 181 -8.13 10.91 16.63
N LYS A 182 -7.64 12.03 16.10
CA LYS A 182 -6.72 11.97 14.96
C LYS A 182 -5.44 11.29 15.45
N ILE A 183 -5.26 10.04 15.07
CA ILE A 183 -4.01 9.33 15.30
C ILE A 183 -2.97 9.99 14.37
N GLU A 184 -1.83 10.36 14.91
CA GLU A 184 -0.77 11.11 14.20
C GLU A 184 -0.28 10.35 12.96
N SER A 185 -0.24 9.01 13.01
CA SER A 185 0.06 8.11 11.89
C SER A 185 -0.92 8.22 10.70
N ARG A 186 -2.12 8.76 10.93
CA ARG A 186 -3.11 8.99 9.87
C ARG A 186 -3.08 10.40 9.29
N VAL A 187 -2.10 11.23 9.66
CA VAL A 187 -1.87 12.50 9.00
C VAL A 187 -1.28 12.22 7.62
N GLN A 188 -2.12 12.39 6.60
CA GLN A 188 -1.68 12.25 5.20
C GLN A 188 -0.82 13.45 4.84
N LEU A 189 0.38 13.19 4.36
CA LEU A 189 1.25 14.22 3.81
C LEU A 189 0.89 14.48 2.36
N ASN A 190 1.03 15.72 1.90
CA ASN A 190 0.99 16.05 0.49
C ASN A 190 2.34 15.71 -0.20
N PRO A 191 2.41 15.70 -1.54
CA PRO A 191 3.64 15.35 -2.25
C PRO A 191 4.86 16.21 -1.90
N ASN A 192 4.68 17.50 -1.59
CA ASN A 192 5.80 18.35 -1.21
C ASN A 192 6.31 18.02 0.19
N GLN A 193 5.42 17.74 1.14
CA GLN A 193 5.81 17.30 2.46
C GLN A 193 6.55 15.95 2.45
N TYR A 194 6.17 15.02 1.56
CA TYR A 194 6.97 13.80 1.36
C TYR A 194 8.38 14.10 0.86
N LYS A 195 8.53 15.06 -0.08
CA LYS A 195 9.86 15.50 -0.54
C LYS A 195 10.67 16.09 0.60
N ASP A 196 10.08 17.00 1.37
CA ASP A 196 10.74 17.63 2.51
C ASP A 196 11.28 16.59 3.49
N VAL A 197 10.46 15.58 3.83
CA VAL A 197 10.87 14.47 4.73
C VAL A 197 12.05 13.69 4.16
N LEU A 198 12.05 13.37 2.87
CA LEU A 198 13.16 12.64 2.22
C LEU A 198 14.45 13.48 2.19
N GLU A 199 14.36 14.74 1.78
CA GLU A 199 15.49 15.67 1.69
C GLU A 199 16.08 15.95 3.08
N ASN A 200 15.25 16.13 4.11
CA ASN A 200 15.68 16.28 5.50
C ASN A 200 16.41 15.04 6.03
N CYS A 201 16.09 13.86 5.50
CA CYS A 201 16.84 12.64 5.78
C CYS A 201 18.12 12.50 4.96
N GLY A 202 18.41 13.40 4.02
CA GLY A 202 19.61 13.39 3.18
C GLY A 202 19.46 12.58 1.88
N MET A 203 18.24 12.28 1.45
CA MET A 203 17.99 11.65 0.15
C MET A 203 17.87 12.70 -0.95
N GLU A 204 18.41 12.39 -2.13
CA GLU A 204 18.20 13.15 -3.35
C GLU A 204 16.96 12.65 -4.09
N ILE A 205 16.06 13.56 -4.48
CA ILE A 205 14.85 13.21 -5.22
C ILE A 205 15.17 13.12 -6.71
N ILE A 206 15.18 11.90 -7.24
CA ILE A 206 15.44 11.66 -8.66
C ILE A 206 14.20 11.93 -9.51
N ASN A 207 13.03 11.46 -9.05
CA ASN A 207 11.78 11.59 -9.78
C ASN A 207 10.57 11.63 -8.84
N THR A 208 9.56 12.39 -9.23
CA THR A 208 8.24 12.41 -8.57
C THR A 208 7.17 12.46 -9.65
N LYS A 209 6.19 11.55 -9.59
CA LYS A 209 5.10 11.49 -10.54
C LYS A 209 3.77 11.37 -9.80
N ILE A 210 2.82 12.21 -10.15
CA ILE A 210 1.42 12.06 -9.75
C ILE A 210 0.68 11.40 -10.92
N ARG A 211 -0.07 10.35 -10.60
CA ARG A 211 -0.84 9.59 -11.56
C ARG A 211 -2.31 9.67 -11.20
N GLU A 212 -3.13 10.18 -12.10
CA GLU A 212 -4.58 10.07 -11.99
C GLU A 212 -5.02 8.71 -12.53
N VAL A 213 -5.84 8.02 -11.76
CA VAL A 213 -6.31 6.66 -12.06
C VAL A 213 -7.82 6.60 -11.92
N ASN A 214 -8.49 6.13 -12.96
CA ASN A 214 -9.92 5.84 -12.88
C ASN A 214 -10.14 4.53 -12.12
N VAL A 215 -10.71 4.62 -10.94
CA VAL A 215 -11.06 3.47 -10.12
C VAL A 215 -12.44 2.96 -10.53
N PRO A 216 -12.58 1.73 -11.03
CA PRO A 216 -13.85 1.15 -11.39
C PRO A 216 -14.71 0.88 -10.15
N LEU A 217 -16.01 0.61 -10.34
CA LEU A 217 -16.93 0.31 -9.25
C LEU A 217 -16.43 -0.84 -8.37
N ASP A 218 -15.90 -1.90 -8.97
CA ASP A 218 -15.38 -3.05 -8.22
C ASP A 218 -14.23 -2.64 -7.28
N GLY A 219 -13.34 -1.75 -7.70
CA GLY A 219 -12.30 -1.22 -6.82
C GLY A 219 -12.85 -0.44 -5.62
N TRP A 220 -13.92 0.33 -5.82
CA TRP A 220 -14.61 1.02 -4.72
C TRP A 220 -15.36 0.05 -3.80
N LEU A 221 -15.91 -1.03 -4.34
CA LEU A 221 -16.53 -2.09 -3.55
C LEU A 221 -15.50 -2.84 -2.70
N ASP A 222 -14.34 -3.15 -3.28
CA ASP A 222 -13.28 -3.87 -2.59
C ASP A 222 -12.63 -3.04 -1.48
N ILE A 223 -12.34 -1.75 -1.71
CA ILE A 223 -11.83 -0.86 -0.66
C ILE A 223 -12.86 -0.65 0.46
N SER A 224 -14.15 -0.70 0.14
CA SER A 224 -15.24 -0.65 1.12
C SER A 224 -15.31 -1.90 2.02
N GLY A 225 -14.62 -2.97 1.64
CA GLY A 225 -14.42 -4.18 2.42
C GLY A 225 -13.09 -4.21 3.20
N PHE A 226 -12.23 -3.22 3.04
CA PHE A 226 -10.92 -3.20 3.69
C PHE A 226 -11.01 -2.57 5.09
N LYS A 227 -10.54 -3.33 6.10
CA LYS A 227 -10.65 -2.95 7.51
C LYS A 227 -10.12 -1.55 7.79
N ASP A 228 -8.90 -1.24 7.36
CA ASP A 228 -8.27 0.03 7.72
C ASP A 228 -8.97 1.23 7.07
N PHE A 229 -9.49 1.04 5.84
CA PHE A 229 -10.34 2.05 5.21
C PHE A 229 -11.64 2.25 5.99
N ILE A 230 -12.33 1.16 6.36
CA ILE A 230 -13.57 1.20 7.15
C ILE A 230 -13.33 1.91 8.47
N GLU A 231 -12.31 1.53 9.23
CA GLU A 231 -11.96 2.15 10.50
C GLU A 231 -11.55 3.62 10.36
N GLY A 232 -10.99 3.98 9.20
CA GLY A 232 -10.67 5.37 8.87
C GLY A 232 -11.89 6.26 8.66
N VAL A 233 -12.91 5.76 7.95
CA VAL A 233 -14.10 6.55 7.57
C VAL A 233 -15.29 6.34 8.51
N MET A 234 -15.37 5.19 9.20
CA MET A 234 -16.46 4.79 10.10
C MET A 234 -15.93 4.19 11.42
N PRO A 235 -15.11 4.93 12.17
CA PRO A 235 -14.49 4.42 13.39
C PRO A 235 -15.54 3.96 14.42
N GLY A 236 -15.27 2.77 15.04
CA GLY A 236 -16.11 2.20 16.07
C GLY A 236 -17.41 1.55 15.59
N VAL A 237 -17.65 1.52 14.27
CA VAL A 237 -18.77 0.77 13.68
C VAL A 237 -18.34 -0.68 13.45
N ASN A 238 -19.25 -1.63 13.67
CA ASN A 238 -19.01 -3.02 13.30
C ASN A 238 -18.63 -3.13 11.82
N LEU A 239 -17.57 -3.91 11.50
CA LEU A 239 -16.99 -3.98 10.17
C LEU A 239 -17.98 -4.45 9.09
N ASP A 240 -18.81 -5.46 9.39
CA ASP A 240 -19.82 -5.95 8.45
C ASP A 240 -20.88 -4.90 8.11
N ILE A 241 -21.36 -4.20 9.12
CA ILE A 241 -22.36 -3.13 8.97
C ILE A 241 -21.76 -1.98 8.17
N ALA A 242 -20.55 -1.56 8.53
CA ALA A 242 -19.86 -0.46 7.85
C ALA A 242 -19.56 -0.80 6.39
N SER A 243 -18.99 -1.98 6.12
CA SER A 243 -18.70 -2.47 4.77
C SER A 243 -19.94 -2.50 3.89
N LYS A 244 -21.01 -3.13 4.36
CA LYS A 244 -22.29 -3.21 3.60
C LYS A 244 -22.87 -1.83 3.32
N SER A 245 -22.82 -0.92 4.31
CA SER A 245 -23.32 0.45 4.15
C SER A 245 -22.49 1.25 3.13
N LEU A 246 -21.17 1.09 3.13
CA LEU A 246 -20.27 1.71 2.16
C LEU A 246 -20.47 1.16 0.76
N GLN A 247 -20.57 -0.18 0.62
CA GLN A 247 -20.76 -0.84 -0.67
C GLN A 247 -22.11 -0.49 -1.30
N GLN A 248 -23.19 -0.49 -0.52
CA GLN A 248 -24.50 -0.06 -1.03
C GLN A 248 -24.48 1.40 -1.47
N ALA A 249 -23.94 2.27 -0.63
CA ALA A 249 -23.88 3.70 -0.92
C ALA A 249 -23.02 4.03 -2.15
N VAL A 250 -21.91 3.29 -2.39
CA VAL A 250 -21.10 3.52 -3.58
C VAL A 250 -21.80 3.07 -4.84
N LYS A 251 -22.50 1.93 -4.83
CA LYS A 251 -23.34 1.48 -5.95
C LYS A 251 -24.37 2.55 -6.32
N ASP A 252 -25.17 2.97 -5.33
CA ASP A 252 -26.20 4.00 -5.53
C ASP A 252 -25.61 5.34 -6.02
N THR A 253 -24.34 5.62 -5.70
CA THR A 253 -23.66 6.84 -6.14
C THR A 253 -23.18 6.73 -7.57
N PHE A 254 -22.67 5.57 -7.98
CA PHE A 254 -22.27 5.30 -9.36
C PHE A 254 -23.46 5.31 -10.34
N GLU A 255 -24.62 4.77 -9.95
CA GLU A 255 -25.83 4.75 -10.77
C GLU A 255 -26.41 6.15 -11.05
N GLU A 256 -26.07 7.13 -10.20
CA GLU A 256 -26.58 8.50 -10.31
C GLU A 256 -25.60 9.46 -11.03
N MET A 257 -24.45 8.97 -11.50
CA MET A 257 -23.44 9.74 -12.25
C MET A 257 -23.53 9.51 -13.74
#